data_66d02b75813d0bd713df2428edd4352c
#
_entry.id   66d02b75813d0bd713df2428edd4352c
#
_cell.length_a   1.000
_cell.length_b   1.000
_cell.length_c   1.000
_cell.angle_alpha   90.00
_cell.angle_beta   90.00
_cell.angle_gamma   90.00
#
_symmetry.space_group_name_H-M   'P 1'
#
loop_
_entity.id
_entity.type
_entity.pdbx_description
1 polymer ?
#
loop_
_entity_poly.entity_id
_entity_poly.type
_entity_poly.pdbx_seq_one_letter_code
_entity_poly.pdbx_strand_id
1 'polypeptide(L)'
;MKNKISFFVVFAVALFLLVSVFSGCGYTTRSMLYGKYNTIYVAPFLNKVDVTQEAYSASKYRIYRPMLETDITRKVINRYFFDGNLKLTKEPDADLVLKGELIEYRKDPLSYTANTENVTEYRINIYVNLSLWDTKENKLLWQENNFNGNYSYLTSYNANSSAIEVPEATAVNYAIDDLSRRIVERTVEQW
;
A
#
# COMPACT_ATOMS: atom_id res chain seq x y z
N MET A 1 12.29 -57.77 34.05
CA MET A 1 13.13 -56.60 33.72
C MET A 1 12.92 -56.09 32.31
N LYS A 2 12.59 -56.90 31.30
CA LYS A 2 12.37 -56.48 29.90
C LYS A 2 11.24 -55.47 29.71
N ASN A 3 10.12 -55.57 30.43
CA ASN A 3 8.97 -54.67 30.24
C ASN A 3 9.21 -53.22 30.75
N LYS A 4 10.08 -53.01 31.74
CA LYS A 4 10.42 -51.69 32.24
C LYS A 4 11.32 -50.92 31.28
N ILE A 5 12.22 -51.60 30.58
CA ILE A 5 13.12 -51.00 29.59
C ILE A 5 12.30 -50.58 28.37
N SER A 6 11.36 -51.42 27.90
CA SER A 6 10.48 -51.08 26.78
C SER A 6 9.60 -49.84 27.05
N PHE A 7 9.06 -49.73 28.27
CA PHE A 7 8.26 -48.56 28.68
C PHE A 7 9.09 -47.28 28.70
N PHE A 8 10.35 -47.37 29.18
CA PHE A 8 11.25 -46.21 29.20
C PHE A 8 11.65 -45.74 27.81
N VAL A 9 11.86 -46.63 26.90
CA VAL A 9 12.18 -46.33 25.48
C VAL A 9 10.98 -45.66 24.77
N VAL A 10 9.77 -46.19 24.97
CA VAL A 10 8.55 -45.61 24.39
C VAL A 10 8.30 -44.22 24.95
N PHE A 11 8.50 -44.01 26.25
CA PHE A 11 8.36 -42.71 26.86
C PHE A 11 9.38 -41.66 26.37
N ALA A 12 10.64 -42.08 26.21
CA ALA A 12 11.71 -41.24 25.63
C ALA A 12 11.44 -40.86 24.18
N VAL A 13 10.93 -41.75 23.36
CA VAL A 13 10.53 -41.47 21.97
C VAL A 13 9.33 -40.52 21.92
N ALA A 14 8.33 -40.71 22.76
CA ALA A 14 7.18 -39.81 22.87
C ALA A 14 7.58 -38.38 23.32
N LEU A 15 8.50 -38.28 24.28
CA LEU A 15 9.05 -37.01 24.72
C LEU A 15 9.86 -36.32 23.63
N PHE A 16 10.64 -37.05 22.86
CA PHE A 16 11.41 -36.50 21.73
C PHE A 16 10.51 -36.03 20.59
N LEU A 17 9.42 -36.73 20.29
CA LEU A 17 8.40 -36.31 19.33
C LEU A 17 7.65 -35.04 19.81
N LEU A 18 7.40 -34.91 21.13
CA LEU A 18 6.76 -33.74 21.68
C LEU A 18 7.64 -32.47 21.55
N VAL A 19 8.95 -32.60 21.73
CA VAL A 19 9.91 -31.49 21.62
C VAL A 19 10.07 -31.04 20.16
N SER A 20 9.96 -31.94 19.19
CA SER A 20 10.07 -31.59 17.77
C SER A 20 8.87 -30.77 17.23
N VAL A 21 7.72 -30.83 17.90
CA VAL A 21 6.53 -30.02 17.53
C VAL A 21 6.68 -28.54 17.94
N PHE A 22 7.54 -28.23 18.91
CA PHE A 22 7.80 -26.86 19.38
C PHE A 22 8.88 -26.11 18.54
N SER A 23 9.43 -26.72 17.50
CA SER A 23 10.23 -26.00 16.49
C SER A 23 9.29 -25.10 15.68
N GLY A 24 8.61 -24.18 16.34
CA GLY A 24 7.75 -23.20 15.72
C GLY A 24 8.54 -22.40 14.71
N CYS A 25 8.06 -22.33 13.47
CA CYS A 25 8.52 -21.38 12.48
C CYS A 25 8.57 -20.01 13.14
N GLY A 26 9.78 -19.50 13.39
CA GLY A 26 10.00 -18.14 13.83
C GLY A 26 9.56 -17.17 12.74
N TYR A 27 8.28 -16.86 12.67
CA TYR A 27 7.79 -15.77 11.86
C TYR A 27 8.33 -14.47 12.46
N THR A 28 9.43 -13.98 11.91
CA THR A 28 9.91 -12.64 12.24
C THR A 28 9.01 -11.64 11.52
N THR A 29 8.14 -10.97 12.25
CA THR A 29 7.35 -9.82 11.77
C THR A 29 8.22 -8.57 11.58
N ARG A 30 9.54 -8.69 11.75
CA ARG A 30 10.47 -7.57 11.60
C ARG A 30 10.87 -7.41 10.15
N SER A 31 10.68 -6.20 9.63
CA SER A 31 11.18 -5.75 8.34
C SER A 31 12.69 -6.03 8.22
N MET A 32 13.15 -6.38 7.02
CA MET A 32 14.59 -6.50 6.71
C MET A 32 15.35 -5.18 6.89
N LEU A 33 14.65 -4.05 6.94
CA LEU A 33 15.20 -2.73 7.27
C LEU A 33 15.64 -2.60 8.73
N TYR A 34 15.13 -3.49 9.59
CA TYR A 34 15.40 -3.43 11.02
C TYR A 34 16.90 -3.51 11.32
N GLY A 35 17.41 -2.47 11.95
CA GLY A 35 18.82 -2.35 12.33
C GLY A 35 19.69 -1.51 11.39
N LYS A 36 19.30 -1.30 10.12
CA LYS A 36 20.01 -0.41 9.21
C LYS A 36 19.40 0.99 9.18
N TYR A 37 18.07 1.08 9.09
CA TYR A 37 17.33 2.33 9.03
C TYR A 37 16.24 2.35 10.11
N ASN A 38 16.13 3.48 10.80
CA ASN A 38 15.17 3.64 11.89
C ASN A 38 14.18 4.78 11.66
N THR A 39 14.55 5.74 10.80
CA THR A 39 13.81 6.97 10.59
C THR A 39 13.53 7.23 9.12
N ILE A 40 12.37 7.83 8.85
CA ILE A 40 11.97 8.24 7.51
C ILE A 40 11.37 9.64 7.50
N TYR A 41 11.70 10.40 6.48
CA TYR A 41 11.01 11.62 6.10
C TYR A 41 10.20 11.39 4.84
N VAL A 42 8.93 11.75 4.86
CA VAL A 42 8.05 11.75 3.69
C VAL A 42 8.00 13.17 3.15
N ALA A 43 8.65 13.40 2.03
CA ALA A 43 8.59 14.69 1.35
C ALA A 43 7.16 14.96 0.83
N PRO A 44 6.69 16.22 0.83
CA PRO A 44 5.42 16.57 0.20
C PRO A 44 5.40 16.06 -1.25
N PHE A 45 4.34 15.36 -1.62
CA PHE A 45 4.16 14.89 -2.99
C PHE A 45 4.01 16.06 -3.94
N LEU A 46 4.68 16.00 -5.07
CA LEU A 46 4.58 17.03 -6.11
C LEU A 46 3.44 16.69 -7.06
N ASN A 47 2.65 17.67 -7.44
CA ASN A 47 1.64 17.51 -8.48
C ASN A 47 2.29 17.68 -9.86
N LYS A 48 2.33 16.61 -10.65
CA LYS A 48 2.84 16.55 -12.02
C LYS A 48 1.75 16.16 -13.02
N VAL A 49 0.48 16.20 -12.60
CA VAL A 49 -0.64 15.91 -13.48
C VAL A 49 -0.64 16.91 -14.63
N ASP A 50 -0.55 16.39 -15.84
CA ASP A 50 -0.66 17.21 -17.04
C ASP A 50 -2.12 17.64 -17.23
N VAL A 51 -2.38 18.94 -17.06
CA VAL A 51 -3.70 19.56 -17.18
C VAL A 51 -3.91 20.25 -18.53
N THR A 52 -3.07 19.99 -19.52
CA THR A 52 -3.25 20.55 -20.86
C THR A 52 -4.49 19.97 -21.54
N GLN A 53 -5.07 20.73 -22.46
CA GLN A 53 -6.22 20.24 -23.24
C GLN A 53 -5.90 18.99 -24.05
N GLU A 54 -4.66 18.85 -24.52
CA GLU A 54 -4.20 17.67 -25.25
C GLU A 54 -4.23 16.42 -24.38
N ALA A 55 -3.77 16.52 -23.13
CA ALA A 55 -3.83 15.41 -22.17
C ALA A 55 -5.26 14.99 -21.84
N TYR A 56 -6.17 15.95 -21.66
CA TYR A 56 -7.59 15.66 -21.44
C TYR A 56 -8.28 15.10 -22.69
N SER A 57 -7.90 15.54 -23.88
CA SER A 57 -8.46 15.03 -25.12
C SER A 57 -8.00 13.60 -25.43
N ALA A 58 -6.79 13.22 -24.99
CA ALA A 58 -6.24 11.89 -25.17
C ALA A 58 -6.92 10.83 -24.29
N SER A 59 -7.53 11.22 -23.16
CA SER A 59 -8.25 10.30 -22.29
C SER A 59 -9.40 11.00 -21.58
N LYS A 60 -10.62 10.69 -22.00
CA LYS A 60 -11.86 11.22 -21.36
C LYS A 60 -12.04 10.77 -19.89
N TYR A 61 -11.19 9.87 -19.40
CA TYR A 61 -11.25 9.33 -18.05
C TYR A 61 -10.26 9.98 -17.09
N ARG A 62 -9.36 10.86 -17.58
CA ARG A 62 -8.52 11.68 -16.74
C ARG A 62 -9.34 12.77 -16.08
N ILE A 63 -9.13 12.96 -14.81
CA ILE A 63 -9.77 14.02 -14.03
C ILE A 63 -8.72 14.77 -13.22
N TYR A 64 -9.04 16.02 -12.89
CA TYR A 64 -8.23 16.84 -12.02
C TYR A 64 -8.92 17.02 -10.68
N ARG A 65 -8.19 16.77 -9.59
CA ARG A 65 -8.64 17.03 -8.23
C ARG A 65 -7.61 17.92 -7.54
N PRO A 66 -7.98 19.14 -7.16
CA PRO A 66 -7.09 20.04 -6.43
C PRO A 66 -6.65 19.41 -5.11
N MET A 67 -5.38 19.64 -4.73
CA MET A 67 -4.78 19.20 -3.47
C MET A 67 -4.75 17.68 -3.24
N LEU A 68 -4.96 16.87 -4.27
CA LEU A 68 -4.90 15.41 -4.17
C LEU A 68 -3.51 14.94 -3.69
N GLU A 69 -2.42 15.57 -4.15
CA GLU A 69 -1.05 15.33 -3.70
C GLU A 69 -0.86 15.59 -2.20
N THR A 70 -1.56 16.59 -1.67
CA THR A 70 -1.53 16.93 -0.23
C THR A 70 -2.27 15.87 0.59
N ASP A 71 -3.44 15.40 0.10
CA ASP A 71 -4.19 14.32 0.74
C ASP A 71 -3.40 13.02 0.75
N ILE A 72 -2.73 12.68 -0.36
CA ILE A 72 -1.83 11.51 -0.47
C ILE A 72 -0.69 11.64 0.55
N THR A 73 0.02 12.77 0.57
CA THR A 73 1.12 13.01 1.52
C THR A 73 0.69 12.77 2.95
N ARG A 74 -0.43 13.35 3.36
CA ARG A 74 -0.99 13.20 4.71
C ARG A 74 -1.34 11.75 5.04
N LYS A 75 -1.94 11.02 4.11
CA LYS A 75 -2.30 9.60 4.30
C LYS A 75 -1.08 8.71 4.39
N VAL A 76 -0.06 8.93 3.57
CA VAL A 76 1.21 8.19 3.63
C VAL A 76 1.91 8.42 4.97
N ILE A 77 2.00 9.67 5.44
CA ILE A 77 2.54 10.00 6.76
C ILE A 77 1.77 9.28 7.86
N ASN A 78 0.45 9.35 7.86
CA ASN A 78 -0.39 8.65 8.85
C ASN A 78 -0.18 7.14 8.79
N ARG A 79 -0.03 6.55 7.61
CA ARG A 79 0.20 5.12 7.46
C ARG A 79 1.54 4.68 8.07
N TYR A 80 2.63 5.42 7.86
CA TYR A 80 3.92 5.16 8.54
C TYR A 80 3.81 5.29 10.06
N PHE A 81 3.05 6.27 10.54
CA PHE A 81 2.83 6.43 11.98
C PHE A 81 2.15 5.21 12.61
N PHE A 82 1.16 4.61 11.93
CA PHE A 82 0.47 3.42 12.41
C PHE A 82 1.26 2.12 12.18
N ASP A 83 2.05 2.04 11.12
CA ASP A 83 2.88 0.87 10.80
C ASP A 83 4.00 0.66 11.84
N GLY A 84 4.66 1.74 12.26
CA GLY A 84 5.61 1.76 13.37
C GLY A 84 6.98 1.13 13.10
N ASN A 85 7.24 0.58 11.89
CA ASN A 85 8.56 0.03 11.51
C ASN A 85 9.62 1.12 11.34
N LEU A 86 9.23 2.26 10.79
CA LEU A 86 10.08 3.44 10.61
C LEU A 86 9.46 4.61 11.37
N LYS A 87 10.27 5.31 12.16
CA LYS A 87 9.83 6.51 12.88
C LYS A 87 9.85 7.73 11.96
N LEU A 88 8.74 8.45 11.93
CA LEU A 88 8.67 9.73 11.21
C LEU A 88 9.56 10.77 11.88
N THR A 89 10.32 11.51 11.07
CA THR A 89 11.18 12.59 11.53
C THR A 89 11.25 13.72 10.51
N LYS A 90 12.00 14.77 10.81
CA LYS A 90 12.28 15.87 9.87
C LYS A 90 13.39 15.45 8.90
N GLU A 91 13.42 16.08 7.73
CA GLU A 91 14.38 15.74 6.67
C GLU A 91 15.86 15.69 7.14
N PRO A 92 16.38 16.65 7.93
CA PRO A 92 17.79 16.61 8.36
C PRO A 92 18.18 15.41 9.22
N ASP A 93 17.19 14.84 9.95
CA ASP A 93 17.41 13.78 10.93
C ASP A 93 16.97 12.40 10.39
N ALA A 94 16.54 12.33 9.13
CA ALA A 94 16.02 11.11 8.55
C ALA A 94 17.12 10.22 7.98
N ASP A 95 17.03 8.91 8.23
CA ASP A 95 17.87 7.92 7.55
C ASP A 95 17.42 7.74 6.10
N LEU A 96 16.10 7.81 5.89
CA LEU A 96 15.46 7.62 4.59
C LEU A 96 14.61 8.82 4.21
N VAL A 97 14.57 9.15 2.91
CA VAL A 97 13.67 10.15 2.33
C VAL A 97 12.84 9.49 1.24
N LEU A 98 11.52 9.47 1.45
CA LEU A 98 10.56 9.08 0.42
C LEU A 98 10.10 10.34 -0.34
N LYS A 99 10.27 10.33 -1.67
CA LYS A 99 9.77 11.36 -2.58
C LYS A 99 8.69 10.76 -3.48
N GLY A 100 7.63 11.52 -3.72
CA GLY A 100 6.52 11.11 -4.57
C GLY A 100 6.09 12.21 -5.53
N GLU A 101 5.64 11.82 -6.71
CA GLU A 101 5.06 12.70 -7.71
C GLU A 101 3.73 12.13 -8.16
N LEU A 102 2.64 12.89 -8.03
CA LEU A 102 1.34 12.54 -8.58
C LEU A 102 1.36 12.76 -10.09
N ILE A 103 1.16 11.69 -10.85
CA ILE A 103 1.27 11.70 -12.32
C ILE A 103 -0.10 11.73 -12.98
N GLU A 104 -1.04 10.95 -12.45
CA GLU A 104 -2.35 10.81 -13.09
C GLU A 104 -3.41 10.42 -12.07
N TYR A 105 -4.62 10.96 -12.27
CA TYR A 105 -5.83 10.57 -11.58
C TYR A 105 -6.90 10.23 -12.61
N ARG A 106 -7.47 9.02 -12.53
CA ARG A 106 -8.44 8.51 -13.49
C ARG A 106 -9.67 7.96 -12.82
N LYS A 107 -10.80 8.08 -13.52
CA LYS A 107 -12.07 7.45 -13.18
C LYS A 107 -12.50 6.57 -14.37
N ASP A 108 -12.19 5.30 -14.29
CA ASP A 108 -12.45 4.36 -15.38
C ASP A 108 -13.80 3.65 -15.15
N PRO A 109 -14.71 3.64 -16.15
CA PRO A 109 -15.94 2.86 -16.07
C PRO A 109 -15.61 1.37 -16.21
N LEU A 110 -16.20 0.53 -15.34
CA LEU A 110 -16.00 -0.92 -15.35
C LEU A 110 -17.21 -1.67 -15.89
N SER A 111 -18.43 -1.20 -15.55
CA SER A 111 -19.65 -1.90 -15.89
C SER A 111 -20.73 -0.92 -16.33
N TYR A 112 -21.63 -1.40 -17.19
CA TYR A 112 -22.75 -0.64 -17.72
C TYR A 112 -24.05 -1.41 -17.52
N THR A 113 -25.19 -0.71 -17.50
CA THR A 113 -26.52 -1.34 -17.55
C THR A 113 -26.75 -2.00 -18.91
N ALA A 114 -27.46 -3.14 -18.91
CA ALA A 114 -27.67 -3.94 -20.12
C ALA A 114 -28.41 -3.21 -21.26
N ASN A 115 -29.27 -2.23 -20.93
CA ASN A 115 -30.13 -1.55 -21.89
C ASN A 115 -29.89 -0.04 -22.01
N THR A 116 -28.90 0.49 -21.31
CA THR A 116 -28.57 1.92 -21.33
C THR A 116 -27.04 2.06 -21.26
N GLU A 117 -26.52 3.18 -21.76
CA GLU A 117 -25.08 3.48 -21.63
C GLU A 117 -24.70 3.99 -20.21
N ASN A 118 -25.57 3.80 -19.21
CA ASN A 118 -25.30 4.25 -17.85
C ASN A 118 -24.27 3.34 -17.18
N VAL A 119 -23.23 3.96 -16.62
CA VAL A 119 -22.17 3.26 -15.90
C VAL A 119 -22.68 2.85 -14.51
N THR A 120 -22.60 1.58 -14.20
CA THR A 120 -23.03 1.00 -12.91
C THR A 120 -21.86 0.84 -11.92
N GLU A 121 -20.63 0.80 -12.41
CA GLU A 121 -19.43 0.68 -11.59
C GLU A 121 -18.29 1.50 -12.18
N TYR A 122 -17.59 2.25 -11.32
CA TYR A 122 -16.36 2.95 -11.64
C TYR A 122 -15.19 2.45 -10.81
N ARG A 123 -13.97 2.61 -11.36
CA ARG A 123 -12.71 2.48 -10.62
C ARG A 123 -11.98 3.81 -10.61
N ILE A 124 -11.64 4.24 -9.41
CA ILE A 124 -10.67 5.33 -9.20
C ILE A 124 -9.27 4.72 -9.27
N ASN A 125 -8.39 5.31 -10.06
CA ASN A 125 -6.98 4.98 -10.18
C ASN A 125 -6.15 6.23 -9.91
N ILE A 126 -5.16 6.12 -9.02
CA ILE A 126 -4.21 7.18 -8.69
C ILE A 126 -2.82 6.66 -8.99
N TYR A 127 -2.10 7.30 -9.91
CA TYR A 127 -0.74 6.92 -10.31
C TYR A 127 0.27 7.91 -9.78
N VAL A 128 1.32 7.38 -9.16
CA VAL A 128 2.42 8.16 -8.62
C VAL A 128 3.77 7.59 -9.06
N ASN A 129 4.78 8.45 -9.21
CA ASN A 129 6.16 8.01 -9.26
C ASN A 129 6.74 8.13 -7.85
N LEU A 130 7.49 7.14 -7.43
CA LEU A 130 8.08 7.05 -6.11
C LEU A 130 9.60 6.87 -6.20
N SER A 131 10.33 7.46 -5.26
CA SER A 131 11.75 7.18 -5.07
C SER A 131 12.10 7.21 -3.57
N LEU A 132 12.90 6.24 -3.15
CA LEU A 132 13.41 6.14 -1.78
C LEU A 132 14.92 6.33 -1.78
N TRP A 133 15.39 7.23 -0.94
CA TRP A 133 16.79 7.64 -0.85
C TRP A 133 17.34 7.34 0.54
N ASP A 134 18.58 6.83 0.58
CA ASP A 134 19.41 6.81 1.78
C ASP A 134 20.04 8.18 1.93
N THR A 135 19.78 8.87 3.04
CA THR A 135 20.26 10.22 3.29
C THR A 135 21.74 10.24 3.61
N LYS A 136 22.26 9.22 4.31
CA LYS A 136 23.66 9.15 4.75
C LYS A 136 24.60 8.87 3.58
N GLU A 137 24.22 7.94 2.70
CA GLU A 137 25.00 7.57 1.53
C GLU A 137 24.66 8.44 0.31
N ASN A 138 23.63 9.29 0.40
CA ASN A 138 23.02 10.03 -0.72
C ASN A 138 22.77 9.13 -1.93
N LYS A 139 22.21 7.95 -1.67
CA LYS A 139 22.03 6.89 -2.64
C LYS A 139 20.55 6.62 -2.87
N LEU A 140 20.18 6.51 -4.14
CA LEU A 140 18.85 5.99 -4.52
C LEU A 140 18.80 4.49 -4.18
N LEU A 141 17.89 4.11 -3.30
CA LEU A 141 17.68 2.71 -2.94
C LEU A 141 16.76 2.02 -3.94
N TRP A 142 15.64 2.65 -4.27
CA TRP A 142 14.73 2.19 -5.31
C TRP A 142 13.91 3.34 -5.90
N GLN A 143 13.44 3.12 -7.11
CA GLN A 143 12.50 3.99 -7.80
C GLN A 143 11.44 3.13 -8.49
N GLU A 144 10.20 3.58 -8.46
CA GLU A 144 9.09 2.92 -9.13
C GLU A 144 8.20 3.97 -9.80
N ASN A 145 7.98 3.78 -11.11
CA ASN A 145 7.14 4.67 -11.90
C ASN A 145 5.75 4.05 -12.07
N ASN A 146 4.75 4.91 -12.18
CA ASN A 146 3.35 4.51 -12.34
C ASN A 146 2.84 3.56 -11.25
N PHE A 147 3.35 3.73 -10.03
CA PHE A 147 2.84 3.01 -8.87
C PHE A 147 1.38 3.39 -8.64
N ASN A 148 0.49 2.39 -8.52
CA ASN A 148 -0.95 2.61 -8.54
C ASN A 148 -1.62 2.23 -7.23
N GLY A 149 -2.53 3.11 -6.78
CA GLY A 149 -3.56 2.79 -5.79
C GLY A 149 -4.94 2.91 -6.43
N ASN A 150 -5.88 2.04 -6.05
CA ASN A 150 -7.19 2.04 -6.68
C ASN A 150 -8.32 1.61 -5.74
N TYR A 151 -9.55 1.97 -6.13
CA TYR A 151 -10.77 1.52 -5.48
C TYR A 151 -11.94 1.50 -6.47
N SER A 152 -12.72 0.41 -6.49
CA SER A 152 -13.94 0.29 -7.31
C SER A 152 -15.17 0.57 -6.47
N TYR A 153 -16.15 1.29 -7.04
CA TYR A 153 -17.39 1.61 -6.37
C TYR A 153 -18.60 1.57 -7.32
N LEU A 154 -19.76 1.23 -6.75
CA LEU A 154 -21.01 1.18 -7.47
C LEU A 154 -21.69 2.54 -7.49
N THR A 155 -22.40 2.83 -8.58
CA THR A 155 -23.22 4.02 -8.75
C THR A 155 -24.69 3.72 -8.43
N SER A 156 -25.51 4.77 -8.29
CA SER A 156 -26.98 4.69 -8.11
C SER A 156 -27.71 3.95 -9.26
N TYR A 157 -27.07 3.80 -10.42
CA TYR A 157 -27.66 3.06 -11.54
C TYR A 157 -27.65 1.54 -11.35
N ASN A 158 -27.02 1.03 -10.31
CA ASN A 158 -27.04 -0.39 -9.98
C ASN A 158 -28.25 -0.76 -9.10
N ALA A 159 -29.46 -0.50 -9.62
CA ALA A 159 -30.73 -0.63 -8.88
C ALA A 159 -31.07 -2.05 -8.40
N ASN A 160 -30.35 -3.09 -8.87
CA ASN A 160 -30.61 -4.50 -8.52
C ASN A 160 -29.63 -5.07 -7.49
N SER A 161 -28.69 -4.27 -6.98
CA SER A 161 -27.76 -4.73 -5.96
C SER A 161 -28.16 -4.20 -4.58
N SER A 162 -28.13 -5.09 -3.59
CA SER A 162 -28.19 -4.70 -2.16
C SER A 162 -26.94 -3.94 -1.71
N ALA A 163 -26.05 -3.62 -2.64
CA ALA A 163 -24.82 -2.92 -2.37
C ALA A 163 -25.08 -1.43 -2.11
N ILE A 164 -24.52 -0.93 -1.03
CA ILE A 164 -24.64 0.47 -0.64
C ILE A 164 -23.86 1.32 -1.65
N GLU A 165 -24.51 2.33 -2.21
CA GLU A 165 -23.86 3.34 -3.03
C GLU A 165 -22.77 4.05 -2.22
N VAL A 166 -21.57 4.10 -2.77
CA VAL A 166 -20.44 4.82 -2.17
C VAL A 166 -20.27 6.16 -2.89
N PRO A 167 -20.35 7.30 -2.20
CA PRO A 167 -20.06 8.60 -2.80
C PRO A 167 -18.66 8.63 -3.40
N GLU A 168 -18.50 9.27 -4.56
CA GLU A 168 -17.21 9.36 -5.25
C GLU A 168 -16.09 9.92 -4.34
N ALA A 169 -16.40 10.93 -3.53
CA ALA A 169 -15.43 11.50 -2.58
C ALA A 169 -14.91 10.45 -1.57
N THR A 170 -15.77 9.53 -1.14
CA THR A 170 -15.42 8.42 -0.26
C THR A 170 -14.59 7.39 -1.02
N ALA A 171 -14.95 7.07 -2.26
CA ALA A 171 -14.20 6.16 -3.11
C ALA A 171 -12.77 6.65 -3.37
N VAL A 172 -12.59 7.96 -3.58
CA VAL A 172 -11.26 8.58 -3.69
C VAL A 172 -10.45 8.40 -2.41
N ASN A 173 -11.06 8.60 -1.24
CA ASN A 173 -10.36 8.39 0.03
C ASN A 173 -9.91 6.93 0.20
N TYR A 174 -10.73 5.96 -0.21
CA TYR A 174 -10.32 4.54 -0.20
C TYR A 174 -9.20 4.24 -1.20
N ALA A 175 -9.20 4.86 -2.38
CA ALA A 175 -8.09 4.73 -3.32
C ALA A 175 -6.77 5.32 -2.77
N ILE A 176 -6.84 6.45 -2.05
CA ILE A 176 -5.68 7.04 -1.35
C ILE A 176 -5.23 6.12 -0.20
N ASP A 177 -6.16 5.50 0.53
CA ASP A 177 -5.84 4.55 1.60
C ASP A 177 -5.13 3.30 1.03
N ASP A 178 -5.62 2.73 -0.07
CA ASP A 178 -4.95 1.62 -0.77
C ASP A 178 -3.55 2.03 -1.23
N LEU A 179 -3.41 3.19 -1.89
CA LEU A 179 -2.13 3.72 -2.33
C LEU A 179 -1.14 3.86 -1.15
N SER A 180 -1.57 4.48 -0.06
CA SER A 180 -0.72 4.72 1.12
C SER A 180 -0.28 3.42 1.79
N ARG A 181 -1.17 2.43 1.88
CA ARG A 181 -0.87 1.09 2.40
C ARG A 181 0.22 0.43 1.55
N ARG A 182 0.03 0.39 0.24
CA ARG A 182 0.97 -0.23 -0.71
C ARG A 182 2.34 0.46 -0.73
N ILE A 183 2.38 1.80 -0.58
CA ILE A 183 3.65 2.56 -0.48
C ILE A 183 4.43 2.12 0.76
N VAL A 184 3.77 2.02 1.91
CA VAL A 184 4.43 1.59 3.15
C VAL A 184 4.90 0.14 3.05
N GLU A 185 4.03 -0.77 2.59
CA GLU A 185 4.38 -2.18 2.33
C GLU A 185 5.61 -2.27 1.41
N ARG A 186 5.60 -1.55 0.26
CA ARG A 186 6.73 -1.52 -0.67
C ARG A 186 8.03 -1.03 -0.04
N THR A 187 7.94 -0.08 0.87
CA THR A 187 9.12 0.45 1.57
C THR A 187 9.66 -0.52 2.61
N VAL A 188 8.79 -1.25 3.30
CA VAL A 188 9.15 -2.06 4.48
C VAL A 188 9.48 -3.52 4.11
N GLU A 189 8.86 -4.07 3.07
CA GLU A 189 8.92 -5.51 2.75
C GLU A 189 9.99 -5.91 1.72
N GLN A 190 10.50 -4.97 0.93
CA GLN A 190 11.37 -5.30 -0.21
C GLN A 190 12.80 -4.76 -0.05
N TRP A 191 13.59 -5.54 0.61
CA TRP A 191 15.08 -5.38 0.59
C TRP A 191 15.76 -6.72 0.52
#